data_8d4f57d1c0b4ba5506435fcafeeef5bb
#
_entry.id   8d4f57d1c0b4ba5506435fcafeeef5bb
#
_cell.length_a   1.000
_cell.length_b   1.000
_cell.length_c   1.000
_cell.angle_alpha   90.00
_cell.angle_beta   90.00
_cell.angle_gamma   90.00
#
_symmetry.space_group_name_H-M   'P 1'
#
loop_
_entity.id
_entity.type
_entity.pdbx_description
1 polymer ?
#
loop_
_entity_poly.entity_id
_entity_poly.type
_entity_poly.pdbx_seq_one_letter_code
_entity_poly.pdbx_strand_id
1 'polypeptide(L)'
;MIQRIQTLFLLLALICMSVFYFVPFGSLEMQTESGITDISMGLYGIDFGEEHYSTLPLLILLSFVVLTLLVTIFMYRHRVLQIRICIFNLILALGCSGLAFFFLYQASEKFATNYHTSILVVLPIVAAIFIALAIRGIAKDEALIRSI
;
A
#
# COMPACT_ATOMS: atom_id res chain seq x y z
N MET A 1 -21.09 17.86 9.28
CA MET A 1 -19.97 18.30 8.42
C MET A 1 -18.68 17.49 8.61
N ILE A 2 -18.40 16.98 9.81
CA ILE A 2 -17.15 16.24 10.13
C ILE A 2 -17.05 14.89 9.40
N GLN A 3 -18.16 14.23 9.11
CA GLN A 3 -18.17 12.97 8.33
C GLN A 3 -17.56 13.09 6.93
N ARG A 4 -17.64 14.26 6.30
CA ARG A 4 -17.04 14.50 4.96
C ARG A 4 -15.52 14.46 5.00
N ILE A 5 -14.90 14.96 6.10
CA ILE A 5 -13.44 14.99 6.25
C ILE A 5 -12.87 13.58 6.43
N GLN A 6 -13.56 12.72 7.19
CA GLN A 6 -13.16 11.34 7.41
C GLN A 6 -13.21 10.52 6.11
N THR A 7 -14.29 10.68 5.35
CA THR A 7 -14.42 10.06 4.03
C THR A 7 -13.35 10.56 3.07
N LEU A 8 -12.98 11.85 3.15
CA LEU A 8 -11.90 12.41 2.35
C LEU A 8 -10.55 11.75 2.66
N PHE A 9 -10.21 11.53 3.94
CA PHE A 9 -8.98 10.85 4.32
C PHE A 9 -8.95 9.39 3.85
N LEU A 10 -10.06 8.66 3.97
CA LEU A 10 -10.16 7.30 3.44
C LEU A 10 -10.06 7.26 1.91
N LEU A 11 -10.63 8.24 1.24
CA LEU A 11 -10.52 8.37 -0.22
C LEU A 11 -9.09 8.67 -0.65
N LEU A 12 -8.38 9.56 0.06
CA LEU A 12 -6.97 9.83 -0.20
C LEU A 12 -6.10 8.58 0.03
N ALA A 13 -6.36 7.83 1.09
CA ALA A 13 -5.70 6.55 1.33
C ALA A 13 -5.95 5.55 0.18
N LEU A 14 -7.20 5.46 -0.28
CA LEU A 14 -7.56 4.62 -1.42
C LEU A 14 -6.84 5.03 -2.70
N ILE A 15 -6.74 6.33 -2.97
CA ILE A 15 -5.99 6.85 -4.13
C ILE A 15 -4.52 6.48 -4.02
N CYS A 16 -3.88 6.69 -2.86
CA CYS A 16 -2.48 6.32 -2.65
C CYS A 16 -2.22 4.83 -2.91
N MET A 17 -3.09 3.95 -2.38
CA MET A 17 -2.96 2.51 -2.59
C MET A 17 -3.24 2.11 -4.04
N SER A 18 -4.18 2.78 -4.71
CA SER A 18 -4.47 2.54 -6.13
C SER A 18 -3.32 3.01 -7.03
N VAL A 19 -2.70 4.14 -6.73
CA VAL A 19 -1.50 4.61 -7.46
C VAL A 19 -0.37 3.62 -7.27
N PHE A 20 -0.14 3.14 -6.06
CA PHE A 20 0.88 2.12 -5.76
C PHE A 20 0.66 0.82 -6.55
N TYR A 21 -0.57 0.51 -6.90
CA TYR A 21 -0.92 -0.66 -7.71
C TYR A 21 -0.35 -0.61 -9.14
N PHE A 22 -0.20 0.59 -9.71
CA PHE A 22 0.22 0.77 -11.10
C PHE A 22 1.68 1.20 -11.28
N VAL A 23 2.36 1.59 -10.21
CA VAL A 23 3.74 2.08 -10.27
C VAL A 23 4.75 1.06 -9.77
N PRO A 24 5.95 1.02 -10.36
CA PRO A 24 7.02 0.17 -9.85
C PRO A 24 7.51 0.69 -8.50
N PHE A 25 7.77 -0.22 -7.58
CA PHE A 25 8.27 0.11 -6.25
C PHE A 25 9.81 0.04 -6.12
N GLY A 26 10.49 -0.43 -7.16
CA GLY A 26 11.94 -0.48 -7.20
C GLY A 26 12.46 -0.90 -8.56
N SER A 27 13.77 -1.03 -8.66
CA SER A 27 14.47 -1.55 -9.83
C SER A 27 15.69 -2.38 -9.44
N LEU A 28 16.09 -3.29 -10.32
CA LEU A 28 17.29 -4.09 -10.22
C LEU A 28 18.21 -3.74 -11.37
N GLU A 29 19.53 -3.67 -11.10
CA GLU A 29 20.54 -3.47 -12.12
C GLU A 29 20.77 -4.77 -12.90
N MET A 30 20.73 -4.71 -14.22
CA MET A 30 21.08 -5.81 -15.10
C MET A 30 22.27 -5.43 -15.95
N GLN A 31 23.30 -6.28 -15.95
CA GLN A 31 24.43 -6.13 -16.86
C GLN A 31 24.02 -6.68 -18.23
N THR A 32 24.02 -5.80 -19.22
CA THR A 32 23.74 -6.13 -20.62
C THR A 32 25.01 -5.84 -21.45
N GLU A 33 25.12 -6.44 -22.63
CA GLU A 33 26.24 -6.18 -23.53
C GLU A 33 26.44 -4.68 -23.87
N SER A 34 25.38 -3.89 -23.77
CA SER A 34 25.37 -2.43 -23.98
C SER A 34 25.68 -1.60 -22.74
N GLY A 35 25.83 -2.23 -21.55
CA GLY A 35 26.07 -1.56 -20.27
C GLY A 35 25.11 -2.00 -19.16
N ILE A 36 25.04 -1.20 -18.08
CA ILE A 36 24.13 -1.44 -16.95
C ILE A 36 22.77 -0.81 -17.29
N THR A 37 21.71 -1.61 -17.21
CA THR A 37 20.33 -1.16 -17.37
C THR A 37 19.51 -1.48 -16.13
N ASP A 38 18.64 -0.55 -15.72
CA ASP A 38 17.73 -0.76 -14.61
C ASP A 38 16.42 -1.39 -15.10
N ILE A 39 16.05 -2.51 -14.51
CA ILE A 39 14.78 -3.17 -14.78
C ILE A 39 13.81 -2.87 -13.63
N SER A 40 12.67 -2.27 -13.93
CA SER A 40 11.67 -1.89 -12.94
C SER A 40 10.94 -3.12 -12.36
N MET A 41 10.78 -3.15 -11.03
CA MET A 41 10.04 -4.17 -10.31
C MET A 41 8.69 -3.62 -9.86
N GLY A 42 7.63 -4.20 -10.37
CA GLY A 42 6.25 -3.86 -10.05
C GLY A 42 5.50 -5.00 -9.36
N LEU A 43 4.18 -4.86 -9.24
CA LEU A 43 3.31 -5.86 -8.60
C LEU A 43 3.20 -7.18 -9.33
N TYR A 44 3.50 -7.18 -10.62
CA TYR A 44 3.48 -8.41 -11.44
C TYR A 44 4.80 -9.17 -11.38
N GLY A 45 5.80 -8.61 -10.70
CA GLY A 45 7.13 -9.18 -10.60
C GLY A 45 8.14 -8.48 -11.49
N ILE A 46 9.23 -9.17 -11.76
CA ILE A 46 10.31 -8.72 -12.61
C ILE A 46 10.77 -9.88 -13.50
N ASP A 47 11.03 -9.58 -14.77
CA ASP A 47 11.66 -10.50 -15.71
C ASP A 47 13.16 -10.19 -15.77
N PHE A 48 13.97 -11.12 -15.27
CA PHE A 48 15.42 -10.99 -15.24
C PHE A 48 16.05 -12.02 -16.18
N GLY A 49 16.23 -11.63 -17.44
CA GLY A 49 16.65 -12.54 -18.49
C GLY A 49 15.58 -13.58 -18.81
N GLU A 50 15.88 -14.86 -18.60
CA GLU A 50 14.94 -15.98 -18.80
C GLU A 50 14.14 -16.34 -17.52
N GLU A 51 14.54 -15.76 -16.37
CA GLU A 51 13.86 -16.01 -15.09
C GLU A 51 12.81 -14.96 -14.76
N HIS A 52 11.63 -15.44 -14.35
CA HIS A 52 10.56 -14.60 -13.83
C HIS A 52 10.52 -14.66 -12.30
N TYR A 53 10.60 -13.51 -11.64
CA TYR A 53 10.42 -13.39 -10.19
C TYR A 53 9.07 -12.79 -9.87
N SER A 54 8.19 -13.60 -9.30
CA SER A 54 6.80 -13.22 -9.05
C SER A 54 6.61 -12.54 -7.69
N THR A 55 5.84 -11.46 -7.68
CA THR A 55 5.39 -10.75 -6.46
C THR A 55 3.91 -10.93 -6.19
N LEU A 56 3.34 -12.08 -6.60
CA LEU A 56 1.92 -12.41 -6.41
C LEU A 56 1.39 -12.19 -4.99
N PRO A 57 2.11 -12.55 -3.89
CA PRO A 57 1.61 -12.29 -2.55
C PRO A 57 1.37 -10.82 -2.26
N LEU A 58 2.24 -9.93 -2.77
CA LEU A 58 2.07 -8.48 -2.63
C LEU A 58 0.85 -7.98 -3.42
N LEU A 59 0.66 -8.50 -4.63
CA LEU A 59 -0.49 -8.17 -5.47
C LEU A 59 -1.82 -8.58 -4.80
N ILE A 60 -1.89 -9.78 -4.23
CA ILE A 60 -3.07 -10.26 -3.51
C ILE A 60 -3.34 -9.40 -2.28
N LEU A 61 -2.31 -9.13 -1.47
CA LEU A 61 -2.44 -8.31 -0.27
C LEU A 61 -2.93 -6.89 -0.61
N LEU A 62 -2.33 -6.26 -1.61
CA LEU A 62 -2.71 -4.90 -2.03
C LEU A 62 -4.14 -4.85 -2.58
N SER A 63 -4.54 -5.82 -3.40
CA SER A 63 -5.90 -5.93 -3.92
C SER A 63 -6.91 -6.06 -2.78
N PHE A 64 -6.58 -6.85 -1.77
CA PHE A 64 -7.40 -7.00 -0.57
C PHE A 64 -7.52 -5.69 0.22
N VAL A 65 -6.43 -4.95 0.41
CA VAL A 65 -6.43 -3.64 1.09
C VAL A 65 -7.28 -2.62 0.33
N VAL A 66 -7.13 -2.52 -0.98
CA VAL A 66 -7.92 -1.61 -1.82
C VAL A 66 -9.42 -1.94 -1.70
N LEU A 67 -9.78 -3.23 -1.77
CA LEU A 67 -11.17 -3.68 -1.64
C LEU A 67 -11.74 -3.33 -0.25
N THR A 68 -11.01 -3.63 0.82
CA THR A 68 -11.45 -3.36 2.19
C THR A 68 -11.54 -1.86 2.50
N LEU A 69 -10.64 -1.04 1.95
CA LEU A 69 -10.75 0.43 2.02
C LEU A 69 -12.02 0.93 1.33
N LEU A 70 -12.31 0.41 0.15
CA LEU A 70 -13.52 0.76 -0.60
C LEU A 70 -14.78 0.41 0.19
N VAL A 71 -14.86 -0.80 0.75
CA VAL A 71 -15.97 -1.22 1.62
C VAL A 71 -16.09 -0.32 2.84
N THR A 72 -14.97 0.07 3.45
CA THR A 72 -14.93 0.94 4.64
C THR A 72 -15.56 2.31 4.37
N ILE A 73 -15.36 2.86 3.18
CA ILE A 73 -15.97 4.16 2.79
C ILE A 73 -17.49 4.04 2.77
N PHE A 74 -18.06 2.95 2.29
CA PHE A 74 -19.51 2.73 2.25
C PHE A 74 -20.12 2.38 3.61
N MET A 75 -19.31 2.00 4.60
CA MET A 75 -19.76 1.63 5.94
C MET A 75 -19.99 2.80 6.90
N TYR A 76 -20.27 3.98 6.40
CA TYR A 76 -20.44 5.20 7.22
C TYR A 76 -21.54 5.11 8.30
N ARG A 77 -22.48 4.17 8.20
CA ARG A 77 -23.54 3.95 9.20
C ARG A 77 -23.08 3.19 10.44
N HIS A 78 -22.06 2.32 10.30
CA HIS A 78 -21.56 1.46 11.38
C HIS A 78 -20.18 1.91 11.85
N ARG A 79 -20.10 3.04 12.57
CA ARG A 79 -18.85 3.71 12.95
C ARG A 79 -17.88 2.84 13.72
N VAL A 80 -18.37 2.05 14.71
CA VAL A 80 -17.51 1.17 15.51
C VAL A 80 -16.87 0.09 14.64
N LEU A 81 -17.64 -0.50 13.72
CA LEU A 81 -17.12 -1.49 12.79
C LEU A 81 -16.16 -0.85 11.78
N GLN A 82 -16.47 0.35 11.31
CA GLN A 82 -15.59 1.14 10.44
C GLN A 82 -14.22 1.39 11.07
N ILE A 83 -14.17 1.76 12.36
CA ILE A 83 -12.91 1.94 13.10
C ILE A 83 -12.11 0.64 13.13
N ARG A 84 -12.73 -0.50 13.41
CA ARG A 84 -12.05 -1.80 13.46
C ARG A 84 -11.44 -2.18 12.10
N ILE A 85 -12.18 -1.99 11.02
CA ILE A 85 -11.70 -2.26 9.67
C ILE A 85 -10.58 -1.27 9.27
N CYS A 86 -10.69 0.00 9.68
CA CYS A 86 -9.61 0.98 9.47
C CYS A 86 -8.31 0.59 10.18
N ILE A 87 -8.37 0.11 11.43
CA ILE A 87 -7.19 -0.37 12.15
C ILE A 87 -6.57 -1.55 11.42
N PHE A 88 -7.38 -2.48 10.95
CA PHE A 88 -6.92 -3.62 10.16
C PHE A 88 -6.26 -3.17 8.84
N ASN A 89 -6.88 -2.25 8.11
CA ASN A 89 -6.31 -1.67 6.89
C ASN A 89 -4.99 -0.92 7.14
N LEU A 90 -4.87 -0.23 8.27
CA LEU A 90 -3.63 0.46 8.65
C LEU A 90 -2.47 -0.53 8.79
N ILE A 91 -2.69 -1.63 9.49
CA ILE A 91 -1.67 -2.68 9.66
C ILE A 91 -1.31 -3.30 8.30
N LEU A 92 -2.31 -3.59 7.47
CA LEU A 92 -2.08 -4.16 6.14
C LEU A 92 -1.35 -3.19 5.20
N ALA A 93 -1.65 -1.89 5.25
CA ALA A 93 -0.98 -0.89 4.44
C ALA A 93 0.52 -0.78 4.80
N LEU A 94 0.85 -0.80 6.09
CA LEU A 94 2.24 -0.88 6.54
C LEU A 94 2.90 -2.20 6.12
N GLY A 95 2.15 -3.30 6.18
CA GLY A 95 2.58 -4.61 5.69
C GLY A 95 2.91 -4.61 4.20
N CYS A 96 2.13 -3.91 3.36
CA CYS A 96 2.41 -3.77 1.93
C CYS A 96 3.76 -3.11 1.66
N SER A 97 4.09 -2.03 2.38
CA SER A 97 5.38 -1.36 2.24
C SER A 97 6.54 -2.24 2.66
N GLY A 98 6.42 -2.93 3.80
CA GLY A 98 7.42 -3.87 4.30
C GLY A 98 7.62 -5.06 3.35
N LEU A 99 6.53 -5.60 2.82
CA LEU A 99 6.56 -6.74 1.90
C LEU A 99 7.17 -6.35 0.54
N ALA A 100 6.87 -5.15 0.03
CA ALA A 100 7.48 -4.62 -1.18
C ALA A 100 9.01 -4.51 -1.04
N PHE A 101 9.47 -3.95 0.10
CA PHE A 101 10.89 -3.86 0.39
C PHE A 101 11.54 -5.24 0.54
N PHE A 102 10.87 -6.17 1.20
CA PHE A 102 11.34 -7.55 1.37
C PHE A 102 11.51 -8.25 0.01
N PHE A 103 10.54 -8.13 -0.89
CA PHE A 103 10.67 -8.74 -2.23
C PHE A 103 11.79 -8.13 -3.05
N LEU A 104 11.98 -6.80 -2.96
CA LEU A 104 13.07 -6.13 -3.65
C LEU A 104 14.44 -6.62 -3.14
N TYR A 105 14.59 -6.73 -1.83
CA TYR A 105 15.80 -7.25 -1.20
C TYR A 105 16.05 -8.72 -1.58
N GLN A 106 15.04 -9.57 -1.49
CA GLN A 106 15.17 -10.98 -1.83
C GLN A 106 15.48 -11.22 -3.32
N ALA A 107 14.90 -10.41 -4.20
CA ALA A 107 15.22 -10.46 -5.63
C ALA A 107 16.67 -10.05 -5.89
N SER A 108 17.17 -9.02 -5.21
CA SER A 108 18.57 -8.60 -5.34
C SER A 108 19.55 -9.67 -4.89
N GLU A 109 19.25 -10.39 -3.81
CA GLU A 109 20.06 -11.54 -3.38
C GLU A 109 20.01 -12.71 -4.37
N LYS A 110 18.81 -13.05 -4.88
CA LYS A 110 18.62 -14.14 -5.83
C LYS A 110 19.41 -13.93 -7.12
N PHE A 111 19.39 -12.70 -7.63
CA PHE A 111 20.08 -12.35 -8.88
C PHE A 111 21.49 -11.79 -8.69
N ALA A 112 21.98 -11.72 -7.43
CA ALA A 112 23.29 -11.19 -7.04
C ALA A 112 23.57 -9.81 -7.66
N THR A 113 22.60 -8.90 -7.61
CA THR A 113 22.64 -7.59 -8.23
C THR A 113 22.27 -6.48 -7.25
N ASN A 114 22.62 -5.24 -7.59
CA ASN A 114 22.21 -4.08 -6.81
C ASN A 114 20.72 -3.76 -7.05
N TYR A 115 20.09 -3.20 -6.04
CA TYR A 115 18.70 -2.74 -6.14
C TYR A 115 18.59 -1.26 -5.82
N HIS A 116 17.65 -0.61 -6.48
CA HIS A 116 17.25 0.76 -6.19
C HIS A 116 15.80 0.80 -5.76
N THR A 117 15.56 1.34 -4.56
CA THR A 117 14.21 1.49 -4.03
C THR A 117 13.59 2.77 -4.58
N SER A 118 12.42 2.67 -5.19
CA SER A 118 11.66 3.85 -5.60
C SER A 118 11.10 4.58 -4.38
N ILE A 119 11.05 5.91 -4.42
CA ILE A 119 10.38 6.72 -3.40
C ILE A 119 8.89 6.35 -3.28
N LEU A 120 8.32 5.74 -4.31
CA LEU A 120 6.92 5.31 -4.36
C LEU A 120 6.58 4.17 -3.37
N VAL A 121 7.58 3.46 -2.85
CA VAL A 121 7.42 2.53 -1.71
C VAL A 121 6.85 3.22 -0.46
N VAL A 122 6.97 4.53 -0.37
CA VAL A 122 6.40 5.33 0.73
C VAL A 122 4.88 5.50 0.61
N LEU A 123 4.28 5.29 -0.57
CA LEU A 123 2.83 5.47 -0.78
C LEU A 123 1.95 4.69 0.21
N PRO A 124 2.18 3.39 0.50
CA PRO A 124 1.41 2.68 1.51
C PRO A 124 1.57 3.25 2.92
N ILE A 125 2.74 3.84 3.25
CA ILE A 125 2.97 4.52 4.52
C ILE A 125 2.15 5.81 4.60
N VAL A 126 2.12 6.59 3.52
CA VAL A 126 1.27 7.79 3.41
C VAL A 126 -0.21 7.41 3.53
N ALA A 127 -0.64 6.33 2.88
CA ALA A 127 -1.99 5.80 3.02
C ALA A 127 -2.31 5.42 4.47
N ALA A 128 -1.38 4.78 5.18
CA ALA A 128 -1.52 4.45 6.60
C ALA A 128 -1.70 5.70 7.47
N ILE A 129 -1.00 6.78 7.18
CA ILE A 129 -1.17 8.08 7.87
C ILE A 129 -2.58 8.62 7.66
N PHE A 130 -3.09 8.61 6.43
CA PHE A 130 -4.46 9.04 6.14
C PHE A 130 -5.52 8.17 6.83
N ILE A 131 -5.31 6.85 6.88
CA ILE A 131 -6.18 5.92 7.60
C ILE A 131 -6.18 6.25 9.11
N ALA A 132 -5.01 6.52 9.71
CA ALA A 132 -4.89 6.91 11.11
C ALA A 132 -5.63 8.22 11.42
N LEU A 133 -5.54 9.21 10.52
CA LEU A 133 -6.29 10.47 10.64
C LEU A 133 -7.81 10.23 10.53
N ALA A 134 -8.24 9.34 9.65
CA ALA A 134 -9.64 8.94 9.54
C ALA A 134 -10.13 8.28 10.84
N ILE A 135 -9.36 7.34 11.42
CA ILE A 135 -9.67 6.68 12.69
C ILE A 135 -9.87 7.71 13.81
N ARG A 136 -8.95 8.67 13.94
CA ARG A 136 -9.06 9.73 14.95
C ARG A 136 -10.33 10.56 14.77
N GLY A 137 -10.67 10.90 13.54
CA GLY A 137 -11.89 11.64 13.22
C GLY A 137 -13.15 10.86 13.58
N ILE A 138 -13.24 9.59 13.17
CA ILE A 138 -14.39 8.72 13.44
C ILE A 138 -14.55 8.48 14.95
N ALA A 139 -13.45 8.22 15.66
CA ALA A 139 -13.46 8.01 17.11
C ALA A 139 -13.90 9.26 17.87
N LYS A 140 -13.47 10.45 17.45
CA LYS A 140 -13.90 11.72 18.05
C LYS A 140 -15.41 11.94 17.86
N ASP A 141 -15.94 11.65 16.69
CA ASP A 141 -17.37 11.77 16.42
C ASP A 141 -18.20 10.77 17.24
N GLU A 142 -17.73 9.53 17.35
CA GLU A 142 -18.38 8.50 18.17
C GLU A 142 -18.41 8.90 19.65
N ALA A 143 -17.32 9.46 20.17
CA ALA A 143 -17.26 9.96 21.53
C ALA A 143 -18.23 11.11 21.77
N LEU A 144 -18.39 12.05 20.82
CA LEU A 144 -19.35 13.14 20.90
C LEU A 144 -20.81 12.64 20.93
N ILE A 145 -21.13 11.63 20.13
CA ILE A 145 -22.49 11.04 20.10
C ILE A 145 -22.80 10.32 21.41
N ARG A 146 -21.84 9.61 22.00
CA ARG A 146 -22.02 8.93 23.29
C ARG A 146 -22.18 9.88 24.47
N SER A 147 -21.65 11.09 24.38
CA SER A 147 -21.75 12.10 25.45
C SER A 147 -23.07 12.86 25.44
N ILE A 148 -23.89 12.71 24.42
CA ILE A 148 -25.22 13.28 24.30
C ILE A 148 -26.25 12.24 24.77
#